data_d881d355c0e3210adf4cea27174805d1
#
_entry.id   d881d355c0e3210adf4cea27174805d1
#
_cell.length_a   1.000
_cell.length_b   1.000
_cell.length_c   1.000
_cell.angle_alpha   90.00
_cell.angle_beta   90.00
_cell.angle_gamma   90.00
#
_symmetry.space_group_name_H-M   'P 1'
#
loop_
_entity.id
_entity.type
_entity.pdbx_description
1 polymer ?
#
loop_
_entity_poly.entity_id
_entity_poly.type
_entity_poly.pdbx_seq_one_letter_code
_entity_poly.pdbx_strand_id
1 'polypeptide(L)'
;MKQIFASFFAVLFGAFLAQAADDHITYEGKEGPGKGKHIVLLSGDEEYRSEEGLPMLAKILSQRHGFKCTVLFSLNDKGEIDPTNQKSLSHPQALDSADAIIMLLRFRTWPDEVYKHFDDACNRGIPVIGLRTSTHAFRGKIGGFGKRVLGEGWVSHWGGHKREACRGVIEKGAEKNPILNGVTDVFADSDVYEAYPPADAKILMR
;
A
#
# COMPACT_ATOMS: atom_id res chain seq x y z
N MET A 1 -61.16 15.29 -48.52
CA MET A 1 -59.67 15.15 -48.36
C MET A 1 -59.38 15.11 -46.92
N LYS A 2 -59.02 13.95 -46.32
CA LYS A 2 -58.60 13.81 -44.90
C LYS A 2 -57.12 13.62 -44.92
N GLN A 3 -56.42 14.56 -44.34
CA GLN A 3 -54.95 14.48 -44.10
C GLN A 3 -54.70 13.69 -42.82
N ILE A 4 -53.93 12.61 -42.93
CA ILE A 4 -53.48 11.77 -41.81
C ILE A 4 -52.10 12.28 -41.43
N PHE A 5 -51.96 12.89 -40.24
CA PHE A 5 -50.64 13.25 -39.64
C PHE A 5 -50.11 11.98 -38.97
N ALA A 6 -49.01 11.45 -39.49
CA ALA A 6 -48.24 10.39 -38.84
C ALA A 6 -47.18 11.05 -37.94
N SER A 7 -47.36 10.98 -36.61
CA SER A 7 -46.35 11.41 -35.65
C SER A 7 -45.29 10.34 -35.48
N PHE A 8 -44.09 10.62 -35.90
CA PHE A 8 -42.91 9.79 -35.64
C PHE A 8 -42.41 10.04 -34.24
N PHE A 9 -42.58 9.08 -33.34
CA PHE A 9 -41.98 9.14 -31.99
C PHE A 9 -40.61 8.52 -32.07
N ALA A 10 -39.56 9.37 -32.07
CA ALA A 10 -38.15 8.93 -31.97
C ALA A 10 -37.85 8.58 -30.52
N VAL A 11 -37.73 7.29 -30.20
CA VAL A 11 -37.23 6.81 -28.90
C VAL A 11 -35.72 6.95 -28.90
N LEU A 12 -35.22 7.96 -28.22
CA LEU A 12 -33.79 8.09 -27.91
C LEU A 12 -33.41 7.04 -26.87
N PHE A 13 -32.76 5.96 -27.31
CA PHE A 13 -32.10 4.99 -26.45
C PHE A 13 -30.81 5.65 -25.94
N GLY A 14 -30.87 6.27 -24.77
CA GLY A 14 -29.68 6.74 -24.04
C GLY A 14 -28.89 5.52 -23.58
N ALA A 15 -27.77 5.23 -24.24
CA ALA A 15 -26.79 4.26 -23.72
C ALA A 15 -26.23 4.84 -22.41
N PHE A 16 -26.66 4.33 -21.28
CA PHE A 16 -25.98 4.50 -20.00
C PHE A 16 -24.64 3.76 -20.13
N LEU A 17 -23.56 4.49 -20.41
CA LEU A 17 -22.22 4.00 -20.16
C LEU A 17 -22.09 3.87 -18.64
N ALA A 18 -22.16 2.65 -18.14
CA ALA A 18 -21.78 2.35 -16.76
C ALA A 18 -20.30 2.75 -16.64
N GLN A 19 -20.04 3.84 -15.94
CA GLN A 19 -18.69 4.24 -15.59
C GLN A 19 -18.16 3.15 -14.64
N ALA A 20 -17.13 2.44 -15.05
CA ALA A 20 -16.45 1.49 -14.17
C ALA A 20 -16.05 2.25 -12.91
N ALA A 21 -16.39 1.73 -11.75
CA ALA A 21 -15.91 2.30 -10.50
C ALA A 21 -14.38 2.29 -10.52
N ASP A 22 -13.76 3.38 -10.06
CA ASP A 22 -12.31 3.43 -9.94
C ASP A 22 -11.86 2.28 -9.03
N ASP A 23 -10.95 1.46 -9.53
CA ASP A 23 -10.41 0.29 -8.82
C ASP A 23 -9.31 0.66 -7.81
N HIS A 24 -8.98 1.95 -7.70
CA HIS A 24 -7.97 2.52 -6.81
C HIS A 24 -8.43 3.90 -6.30
N ILE A 25 -7.70 4.45 -5.33
CA ILE A 25 -7.95 5.80 -4.80
C ILE A 25 -6.74 6.66 -5.03
N THR A 26 -6.94 7.85 -5.63
CA THR A 26 -5.88 8.85 -5.75
C THR A 26 -6.24 10.12 -4.95
N TYR A 27 -5.29 10.57 -4.13
CA TYR A 27 -5.32 11.86 -3.44
C TYR A 27 -4.26 12.77 -4.05
N GLU A 28 -4.69 13.90 -4.60
CA GLU A 28 -3.77 14.91 -5.12
C GLU A 28 -3.31 15.83 -4.00
N GLY A 29 -2.01 15.87 -3.76
CA GLY A 29 -1.39 16.82 -2.84
C GLY A 29 -1.22 18.19 -3.49
N LYS A 30 -1.43 19.26 -2.71
CA LYS A 30 -1.33 20.63 -3.22
C LYS A 30 -0.01 21.29 -2.83
N GLU A 31 0.19 21.50 -1.53
CA GLU A 31 1.35 22.20 -0.98
C GLU A 31 1.99 21.37 0.13
N GLY A 32 3.30 21.50 0.27
CA GLY A 32 4.06 20.80 1.30
C GLY A 32 5.40 20.25 0.76
N PRO A 33 6.20 19.61 1.62
CA PRO A 33 7.51 19.09 1.24
C PRO A 33 7.43 17.96 0.19
N GLY A 34 6.27 17.32 0.06
CA GLY A 34 6.03 16.26 -0.91
C GLY A 34 5.49 16.71 -2.27
N LYS A 35 5.36 18.02 -2.50
CA LYS A 35 4.82 18.54 -3.77
C LYS A 35 5.62 18.01 -4.98
N GLY A 36 4.89 17.46 -5.94
CA GLY A 36 5.48 16.87 -7.15
C GLY A 36 6.06 15.46 -6.95
N LYS A 37 5.89 14.86 -5.76
CA LYS A 37 6.29 13.48 -5.47
C LYS A 37 5.09 12.56 -5.38
N HIS A 38 5.21 11.36 -5.95
CA HIS A 38 4.18 10.34 -6.02
C HIS A 38 4.50 9.16 -5.12
N ILE A 39 3.66 8.90 -4.11
CA ILE A 39 3.74 7.72 -3.25
C ILE A 39 2.64 6.75 -3.67
N VAL A 40 3.00 5.49 -3.93
CA VAL A 40 2.05 4.41 -4.17
C VAL A 40 1.94 3.55 -2.90
N LEU A 41 0.70 3.36 -2.43
CA LEU A 41 0.41 2.59 -1.24
C LEU A 41 -0.26 1.27 -1.63
N LEU A 42 0.30 0.14 -1.18
CA LEU A 42 -0.12 -1.21 -1.55
C LEU A 42 -0.87 -1.87 -0.40
N SER A 43 -2.18 -2.06 -0.58
CA SER A 43 -3.08 -2.67 0.39
C SER A 43 -3.37 -4.12 0.03
N GLY A 44 -3.09 -5.04 0.95
CA GLY A 44 -3.33 -6.47 0.76
C GLY A 44 -2.95 -7.27 2.02
N ASP A 45 -3.45 -6.84 3.17
CA ASP A 45 -3.32 -7.54 4.43
C ASP A 45 -4.67 -7.63 5.12
N GLU A 46 -5.22 -8.83 5.17
CA GLU A 46 -6.51 -9.13 5.79
C GLU A 46 -6.47 -9.11 7.32
N GLU A 47 -5.28 -9.18 7.91
CA GLU A 47 -5.12 -9.26 9.37
C GLU A 47 -5.12 -7.89 10.05
N TYR A 48 -4.54 -6.88 9.38
CA TYR A 48 -4.36 -5.54 9.94
C TYR A 48 -5.17 -4.47 9.21
N ARG A 49 -6.20 -4.86 8.47
CA ARG A 49 -7.16 -3.96 7.82
C ARG A 49 -6.46 -2.90 6.95
N SER A 50 -5.56 -3.37 6.10
CA SER A 50 -4.77 -2.50 5.21
C SER A 50 -5.64 -1.60 4.33
N GLU A 51 -6.83 -2.08 3.93
CA GLU A 51 -7.82 -1.39 3.10
C GLU A 51 -8.48 -0.18 3.78
N GLU A 52 -8.30 -0.04 5.09
CA GLU A 52 -8.74 1.13 5.86
C GLU A 52 -7.55 2.02 6.25
N GLY A 53 -6.47 1.39 6.74
CA GLY A 53 -5.31 2.11 7.26
C GLY A 53 -4.54 2.86 6.17
N LEU A 54 -4.33 2.26 5.00
CA LEU A 54 -3.55 2.90 3.94
C LEU A 54 -4.27 4.07 3.26
N PRO A 55 -5.58 4.04 2.96
CA PRO A 55 -6.29 5.23 2.49
C PRO A 55 -6.24 6.40 3.50
N MET A 56 -6.34 6.11 4.79
CA MET A 56 -6.21 7.13 5.84
C MET A 56 -4.81 7.74 5.84
N LEU A 57 -3.76 6.92 5.76
CA LEU A 57 -2.37 7.38 5.67
C LEU A 57 -2.13 8.20 4.40
N ALA A 58 -2.62 7.74 3.25
CA ALA A 58 -2.53 8.45 1.98
C ALA A 58 -3.18 9.85 2.06
N LYS A 59 -4.35 9.95 2.69
CA LYS A 59 -5.04 11.21 2.92
C LYS A 59 -4.22 12.16 3.81
N ILE A 60 -3.58 11.66 4.86
CA ILE A 60 -2.70 12.45 5.72
C ILE A 60 -1.49 12.96 4.93
N LEU A 61 -0.80 12.08 4.20
CA LEU A 61 0.38 12.43 3.41
C LEU A 61 0.05 13.46 2.33
N SER A 62 -1.09 13.31 1.67
CA SER A 62 -1.55 14.26 0.65
C SER A 62 -1.93 15.61 1.26
N GLN A 63 -2.83 15.63 2.24
CA GLN A 63 -3.40 16.87 2.78
C GLN A 63 -2.43 17.67 3.64
N ARG A 64 -1.55 16.99 4.38
CA ARG A 64 -0.62 17.62 5.33
C ARG A 64 0.77 17.84 4.77
N HIS A 65 1.18 17.00 3.82
CA HIS A 65 2.56 17.00 3.32
C HIS A 65 2.67 17.22 1.81
N GLY A 66 1.56 17.29 1.07
CA GLY A 66 1.53 17.67 -0.34
C GLY A 66 1.93 16.57 -1.33
N PHE A 67 2.04 15.31 -0.90
CA PHE A 67 2.30 14.19 -1.80
C PHE A 67 1.08 13.87 -2.67
N LYS A 68 1.30 13.51 -3.93
CA LYS A 68 0.33 12.70 -4.65
C LYS A 68 0.39 11.28 -4.07
N CYS A 69 -0.77 10.70 -3.72
CA CYS A 69 -0.84 9.36 -3.14
C CYS A 69 -1.85 8.51 -3.91
N THR A 70 -1.43 7.35 -4.42
CA THR A 70 -2.32 6.38 -5.06
C THR A 70 -2.36 5.10 -4.23
N VAL A 71 -3.55 4.69 -3.81
CA VAL A 71 -3.76 3.46 -3.03
C VAL A 71 -4.29 2.37 -3.94
N LEU A 72 -3.58 1.26 -4.01
CA LEU A 72 -3.94 0.08 -4.79
C LEU A 72 -4.45 -1.02 -3.86
N PHE A 73 -5.46 -1.76 -4.30
CA PHE A 73 -6.14 -2.77 -3.48
C PHE A 73 -6.07 -4.16 -4.11
N SER A 74 -6.21 -5.19 -3.28
CA SER A 74 -6.60 -6.50 -3.76
C SER A 74 -8.11 -6.51 -4.03
N LEU A 75 -8.52 -7.01 -5.18
CA LEU A 75 -9.93 -7.04 -5.60
C LEU A 75 -10.40 -8.48 -5.84
N ASN A 76 -11.67 -8.73 -5.62
CA ASN A 76 -12.32 -9.98 -6.04
C ASN A 76 -12.72 -9.92 -7.54
N ASP A 77 -13.31 -11.00 -8.03
CA ASP A 77 -13.75 -11.11 -9.45
C ASP A 77 -14.87 -10.13 -9.84
N LYS A 78 -15.49 -9.49 -8.85
CA LYS A 78 -16.53 -8.46 -9.08
C LYS A 78 -15.95 -7.04 -9.07
N GLY A 79 -14.65 -6.89 -8.84
CA GLY A 79 -14.00 -5.59 -8.69
C GLY A 79 -14.20 -4.93 -7.32
N GLU A 80 -14.67 -5.67 -6.31
CA GLU A 80 -14.82 -5.20 -4.94
C GLU A 80 -13.53 -5.43 -4.16
N ILE A 81 -13.22 -4.55 -3.20
CA ILE A 81 -12.05 -4.69 -2.33
C ILE A 81 -12.15 -5.98 -1.52
N ASP A 82 -11.15 -6.85 -1.68
CA ASP A 82 -11.04 -8.12 -0.98
C ASP A 82 -9.58 -8.38 -0.56
N PRO A 83 -9.19 -8.00 0.65
CA PRO A 83 -7.84 -8.20 1.14
C PRO A 83 -7.44 -9.69 1.25
N THR A 84 -8.40 -10.62 1.19
CA THR A 84 -8.13 -12.06 1.22
C THR A 84 -7.69 -12.60 -0.14
N ASN A 85 -7.98 -11.90 -1.25
CA ASN A 85 -7.51 -12.30 -2.57
C ASN A 85 -6.01 -12.03 -2.72
N GLN A 86 -5.20 -13.08 -2.61
CA GLN A 86 -3.74 -12.99 -2.66
C GLN A 86 -3.16 -12.81 -4.08
N LYS A 87 -3.97 -12.93 -5.12
CA LYS A 87 -3.53 -12.93 -6.52
C LYS A 87 -3.77 -11.61 -7.24
N SER A 88 -4.48 -10.69 -6.63
CA SER A 88 -4.92 -9.44 -7.24
C SER A 88 -4.15 -8.23 -6.69
N LEU A 89 -3.88 -7.28 -7.56
CA LEU A 89 -3.54 -5.89 -7.25
C LEU A 89 -4.19 -5.01 -8.31
N SER A 90 -5.00 -4.05 -7.89
CA SER A 90 -5.59 -3.07 -8.79
C SER A 90 -4.51 -2.12 -9.35
N HIS A 91 -4.72 -1.63 -10.55
CA HIS A 91 -3.95 -0.53 -11.16
C HIS A 91 -2.41 -0.61 -10.96
N PRO A 92 -1.73 -1.76 -11.22
CA PRO A 92 -0.30 -1.93 -10.90
C PRO A 92 0.62 -0.96 -11.66
N GLN A 93 0.19 -0.44 -12.80
CA GLN A 93 0.92 0.55 -13.59
C GLN A 93 1.18 1.89 -12.86
N ALA A 94 0.47 2.20 -11.77
CA ALA A 94 0.80 3.35 -10.93
C ALA A 94 2.21 3.27 -10.35
N LEU A 95 2.74 2.07 -10.18
CA LEU A 95 4.10 1.82 -9.70
C LEU A 95 5.19 2.31 -10.67
N ASP A 96 4.88 2.42 -11.97
CA ASP A 96 5.86 2.82 -12.99
C ASP A 96 6.35 4.26 -12.79
N SER A 97 5.52 5.11 -12.19
CA SER A 97 5.82 6.52 -11.89
C SER A 97 6.02 6.82 -10.40
N ALA A 98 6.07 5.80 -9.55
CA ALA A 98 6.23 5.99 -8.12
C ALA A 98 7.62 6.56 -7.76
N ASP A 99 7.67 7.55 -6.88
CA ASP A 99 8.86 8.04 -6.20
C ASP A 99 9.15 7.27 -4.90
N ALA A 100 8.13 6.65 -4.29
CA ALA A 100 8.25 5.80 -3.12
C ALA A 100 7.07 4.83 -3.01
N ILE A 101 7.27 3.73 -2.30
CA ILE A 101 6.23 2.73 -1.99
C ILE A 101 6.03 2.65 -0.48
N ILE A 102 4.77 2.63 -0.03
CA ILE A 102 4.39 2.20 1.31
C ILE A 102 3.53 0.94 1.15
N MET A 103 3.85 -0.12 1.87
CA MET A 103 3.14 -1.38 1.70
C MET A 103 2.73 -1.99 3.04
N LEU A 104 1.51 -2.53 3.07
CA LEU A 104 1.00 -3.40 4.10
C LEU A 104 0.41 -4.62 3.39
N LEU A 105 1.26 -5.61 3.17
CA LEU A 105 0.98 -6.79 2.37
C LEU A 105 1.28 -8.05 3.17
N ARG A 106 0.52 -9.13 2.89
CA ARG A 106 0.72 -10.44 3.51
C ARG A 106 0.43 -11.57 2.52
N PHE A 107 1.41 -12.44 2.29
CA PHE A 107 1.28 -13.69 1.53
C PHE A 107 0.78 -13.57 0.09
N ARG A 108 1.08 -12.47 -0.59
CA ARG A 108 0.66 -12.27 -1.99
C ARG A 108 1.33 -13.26 -2.93
N THR A 109 0.58 -13.67 -3.94
CA THR A 109 1.00 -14.56 -5.02
C THR A 109 0.61 -13.96 -6.37
N TRP A 110 0.96 -12.68 -6.55
CA TRP A 110 0.59 -11.94 -7.75
C TRP A 110 1.10 -12.63 -9.03
N PRO A 111 0.34 -12.54 -10.15
CA PRO A 111 0.81 -12.91 -11.47
C PRO A 111 2.10 -12.16 -11.85
N ASP A 112 2.89 -12.76 -12.74
CA ASP A 112 4.20 -12.21 -13.11
C ASP A 112 4.11 -10.81 -13.70
N GLU A 113 3.10 -10.53 -14.51
CA GLU A 113 2.84 -9.22 -15.11
C GLU A 113 2.54 -8.15 -14.06
N VAL A 114 1.81 -8.47 -13.00
CA VAL A 114 1.53 -7.58 -11.87
C VAL A 114 2.79 -7.34 -11.04
N TYR A 115 3.46 -8.45 -10.68
CA TYR A 115 4.68 -8.39 -9.88
C TYR A 115 5.80 -7.61 -10.58
N LYS A 116 5.85 -7.66 -11.91
CA LYS A 116 6.86 -6.94 -12.70
C LYS A 116 6.85 -5.44 -12.43
N HIS A 117 5.71 -4.77 -12.36
CA HIS A 117 5.62 -3.35 -12.04
C HIS A 117 6.25 -3.03 -10.68
N PHE A 118 5.98 -3.89 -9.68
CA PHE A 118 6.55 -3.75 -8.36
C PHE A 118 8.07 -3.99 -8.35
N ASP A 119 8.52 -5.05 -9.02
CA ASP A 119 9.95 -5.39 -9.10
C ASP A 119 10.75 -4.32 -9.83
N ASP A 120 10.22 -3.82 -10.95
CA ASP A 120 10.83 -2.72 -11.71
C ASP A 120 10.92 -1.43 -10.87
N ALA A 121 9.91 -1.12 -10.06
CA ALA A 121 9.94 0.00 -9.14
C ALA A 121 11.04 -0.17 -8.08
N CYS A 122 11.16 -1.35 -7.47
CA CYS A 122 12.25 -1.67 -6.54
C CYS A 122 13.63 -1.58 -7.20
N ASN A 123 13.76 -2.08 -8.44
CA ASN A 123 15.02 -2.05 -9.19
C ASN A 123 15.44 -0.64 -9.61
N ARG A 124 14.51 0.33 -9.70
CA ARG A 124 14.84 1.75 -9.84
C ARG A 124 15.45 2.36 -8.57
N GLY A 125 15.47 1.61 -7.46
CA GLY A 125 16.04 2.06 -6.20
C GLY A 125 15.19 3.08 -5.45
N ILE A 126 13.87 3.12 -5.68
CA ILE A 126 12.98 4.01 -4.94
C ILE A 126 12.82 3.51 -3.49
N PRO A 127 12.60 4.41 -2.52
CA PRO A 127 12.34 4.01 -1.13
C PRO A 127 11.13 3.09 -1.00
N VAL A 128 11.27 2.04 -0.20
CA VAL A 128 10.18 1.12 0.17
C VAL A 128 10.01 1.11 1.68
N ILE A 129 8.80 1.44 2.14
CA ILE A 129 8.42 1.39 3.56
C ILE A 129 7.51 0.19 3.76
N GLY A 130 8.02 -0.85 4.39
CA GLY A 130 7.28 -2.05 4.75
C GLY A 130 6.65 -1.93 6.14
N LEU A 131 5.34 -2.06 6.23
CA LEU A 131 4.62 -2.07 7.50
C LEU A 131 4.38 -3.52 7.93
N ARG A 132 4.60 -3.81 9.20
CA ARG A 132 4.31 -5.06 9.92
C ARG A 132 4.57 -6.33 9.06
N THR A 133 3.53 -6.91 8.48
CA THR A 133 3.54 -8.18 7.72
C THR A 133 4.30 -8.13 6.40
N SER A 134 4.73 -6.96 5.97
CA SER A 134 5.42 -6.79 4.68
C SER A 134 6.77 -7.51 4.60
N THR A 135 7.36 -7.94 5.72
CA THR A 135 8.54 -8.82 5.73
C THR A 135 8.27 -10.18 5.08
N HIS A 136 7.01 -10.62 5.07
CA HIS A 136 6.51 -11.81 4.38
C HIS A 136 5.36 -11.49 3.42
N ALA A 137 5.47 -10.34 2.75
CA ALA A 137 4.48 -9.88 1.78
C ALA A 137 4.16 -10.90 0.69
N PHE A 138 5.14 -11.70 0.26
CA PHE A 138 5.03 -12.59 -0.88
C PHE A 138 5.34 -14.04 -0.53
N ARG A 139 4.77 -14.96 -1.31
CA ARG A 139 5.01 -16.40 -1.25
C ARG A 139 5.56 -16.92 -2.58
N GLY A 140 6.01 -18.20 -2.56
CA GLY A 140 6.51 -18.87 -3.75
C GLY A 140 7.83 -18.28 -4.25
N LYS A 141 8.02 -18.21 -5.56
CA LYS A 141 9.26 -17.74 -6.22
C LYS A 141 9.67 -16.31 -5.87
N ILE A 142 8.71 -15.49 -5.46
CA ILE A 142 8.93 -14.09 -5.07
C ILE A 142 9.01 -13.90 -3.54
N GLY A 143 8.97 -15.01 -2.77
CA GLY A 143 8.99 -14.98 -1.30
C GLY A 143 10.26 -14.43 -0.66
N GLY A 144 11.39 -14.35 -1.41
CA GLY A 144 12.65 -13.78 -0.93
C GLY A 144 12.70 -12.24 -0.84
N PHE A 145 11.60 -11.56 -1.17
CA PHE A 145 11.48 -10.10 -1.20
C PHE A 145 11.93 -9.45 0.11
N GLY A 146 11.45 -9.91 1.27
CA GLY A 146 11.73 -9.30 2.56
C GLY A 146 13.23 -9.12 2.79
N LYS A 147 14.02 -10.18 2.56
CA LYS A 147 15.47 -10.10 2.70
C LYS A 147 16.13 -9.24 1.62
N ARG A 148 15.66 -9.30 0.39
CA ARG A 148 16.24 -8.57 -0.75
C ARG A 148 16.02 -7.06 -0.67
N VAL A 149 14.84 -6.62 -0.23
CA VAL A 149 14.43 -5.20 -0.29
C VAL A 149 14.33 -4.57 1.09
N LEU A 150 13.77 -5.27 2.08
CA LEU A 150 13.62 -4.74 3.44
C LEU A 150 14.80 -5.06 4.36
N GLY A 151 15.76 -5.86 3.89
CA GLY A 151 16.96 -6.26 4.64
C GLY A 151 16.78 -7.53 5.46
N GLU A 152 15.55 -7.89 5.83
CA GLU A 152 15.23 -9.14 6.51
C GLU A 152 13.84 -9.64 6.12
N GLY A 153 13.68 -10.97 6.07
CA GLY A 153 12.38 -11.63 5.98
C GLY A 153 11.75 -11.83 7.36
N TRP A 154 10.53 -12.35 7.38
CA TRP A 154 9.93 -12.78 8.63
C TRP A 154 10.67 -14.02 9.19
N VAL A 155 11.07 -13.96 10.45
CA VAL A 155 11.75 -15.05 11.16
C VAL A 155 10.76 -15.72 12.11
N SER A 156 10.32 -14.99 13.14
CA SER A 156 9.33 -15.48 14.11
C SER A 156 8.71 -14.29 14.86
N HIS A 157 7.80 -14.60 15.77
CA HIS A 157 7.29 -13.67 16.75
C HIS A 157 8.16 -13.68 18.00
N TRP A 158 8.43 -12.51 18.51
CA TRP A 158 9.00 -12.32 19.84
C TRP A 158 7.87 -11.88 20.78
N GLY A 159 7.45 -12.80 21.64
CA GLY A 159 6.28 -12.62 22.49
C GLY A 159 5.01 -13.30 21.96
N GLY A 160 3.92 -13.16 22.71
CA GLY A 160 2.62 -13.75 22.41
C GLY A 160 1.80 -12.91 21.45
N HIS A 161 1.66 -13.35 20.20
CA HIS A 161 0.91 -12.64 19.17
C HIS A 161 -0.50 -12.26 19.63
N LYS A 162 -0.84 -10.95 19.58
CA LYS A 162 -2.11 -10.38 20.04
C LYS A 162 -2.47 -10.69 21.51
N ARG A 163 -1.48 -11.03 22.33
CA ARG A 163 -1.67 -11.34 23.76
C ARG A 163 -0.79 -10.51 24.69
N GLU A 164 0.24 -9.92 24.14
CA GLU A 164 1.21 -9.10 24.86
C GLU A 164 1.27 -7.71 24.28
N ALA A 165 1.87 -6.79 24.99
CA ALA A 165 2.11 -5.44 24.54
C ALA A 165 3.61 -5.15 24.53
N CYS A 166 4.05 -4.23 23.71
CA CYS A 166 5.43 -3.79 23.64
C CYS A 166 5.56 -2.27 23.59
N ARG A 167 6.73 -1.77 23.97
CA ARG A 167 7.11 -0.38 23.79
C ARG A 167 8.36 -0.31 22.93
N GLY A 168 8.35 0.63 21.98
CA GLY A 168 9.55 0.95 21.22
C GLY A 168 10.48 1.84 22.04
N VAL A 169 11.72 1.40 22.18
CA VAL A 169 12.80 2.16 22.82
C VAL A 169 13.72 2.70 21.74
N ILE A 170 13.88 4.04 21.70
CA ILE A 170 14.79 4.68 20.75
C ILE A 170 16.21 4.17 20.99
N GLU A 171 16.87 3.73 19.92
CA GLU A 171 18.23 3.23 19.97
C GLU A 171 19.22 4.36 20.35
N LYS A 172 20.17 4.04 21.22
CA LYS A 172 21.16 5.02 21.68
C LYS A 172 21.94 5.61 20.50
N GLY A 173 21.90 6.92 20.36
CA GLY A 173 22.53 7.66 19.28
C GLY A 173 21.64 7.89 18.06
N ALA A 174 20.41 7.36 18.06
CA ALA A 174 19.41 7.60 17.01
C ALA A 174 18.48 8.79 17.31
N GLU A 175 18.54 9.39 18.47
CA GLU A 175 17.60 10.40 18.98
C GLU A 175 17.43 11.61 18.05
N LYS A 176 18.49 11.95 17.33
CA LYS A 176 18.49 13.09 16.38
C LYS A 176 18.19 12.69 14.94
N ASN A 177 17.82 11.43 14.71
CA ASN A 177 17.45 11.02 13.35
C ASN A 177 16.16 11.71 12.93
N PRO A 178 16.09 12.34 11.75
CA PRO A 178 14.88 13.06 11.30
C PRO A 178 13.64 12.18 11.19
N ILE A 179 13.77 10.86 11.00
CA ILE A 179 12.65 9.91 11.01
C ILE A 179 11.96 9.86 12.38
N LEU A 180 12.70 10.14 13.46
CA LEU A 180 12.19 10.15 14.83
C LEU A 180 11.64 11.52 15.26
N ASN A 181 11.60 12.50 14.37
CA ASN A 181 11.09 13.82 14.71
C ASN A 181 9.64 13.76 15.18
N GLY A 182 9.37 14.20 16.42
CA GLY A 182 8.06 14.14 17.04
C GLY A 182 7.65 12.77 17.60
N VAL A 183 8.53 11.76 17.51
CA VAL A 183 8.31 10.45 18.13
C VAL A 183 8.74 10.50 19.59
N THR A 184 7.80 10.39 20.51
CA THR A 184 8.05 10.49 21.97
C THR A 184 7.74 9.19 22.70
N ASP A 185 6.73 8.46 22.30
CA ASP A 185 6.31 7.20 22.92
C ASP A 185 5.71 6.30 21.82
N VAL A 186 6.18 5.07 21.73
CA VAL A 186 5.66 4.08 20.81
C VAL A 186 5.19 2.88 21.62
N PHE A 187 3.90 2.63 21.56
CA PHE A 187 3.26 1.51 22.20
C PHE A 187 2.48 0.70 21.16
N ALA A 188 2.55 -0.62 21.27
CA ALA A 188 1.71 -1.53 20.52
C ALA A 188 1.14 -2.60 21.44
N ASP A 189 -0.14 -2.93 21.23
CA ASP A 189 -0.88 -3.96 21.97
C ASP A 189 -0.69 -5.34 21.32
N SER A 190 0.49 -5.61 20.84
CA SER A 190 0.90 -6.88 20.22
C SER A 190 2.38 -7.10 20.40
N ASP A 191 2.84 -8.30 20.02
CA ASP A 191 4.23 -8.70 19.93
C ASP A 191 5.02 -7.94 18.87
N VAL A 192 6.33 -8.12 18.88
CA VAL A 192 7.24 -7.66 17.83
C VAL A 192 7.75 -8.85 17.01
N TYR A 193 8.30 -8.58 15.83
CA TYR A 193 8.99 -9.61 15.05
C TYR A 193 10.44 -9.72 15.50
N GLU A 194 10.89 -10.97 15.60
CA GLU A 194 12.30 -11.27 15.69
C GLU A 194 12.98 -10.85 14.38
N ALA A 195 14.08 -10.10 14.47
CA ALA A 195 14.77 -9.57 13.30
C ALA A 195 16.29 -9.58 13.52
N TYR A 196 17.01 -9.88 12.44
CA TYR A 196 18.48 -9.85 12.36
C TYR A 196 18.87 -8.95 11.20
N PRO A 197 18.75 -7.63 11.36
CA PRO A 197 19.00 -6.69 10.27
C PRO A 197 20.45 -6.78 9.78
N PRO A 198 20.73 -6.52 8.49
CA PRO A 198 22.08 -6.55 7.94
C PRO A 198 22.95 -5.46 8.61
N ALA A 199 24.28 -5.63 8.52
CA ALA A 199 25.24 -4.79 9.24
C ALA A 199 25.20 -3.30 8.81
N ASP A 200 24.72 -3.00 7.61
CA ASP A 200 24.55 -1.65 7.08
C ASP A 200 23.16 -1.04 7.42
N ALA A 201 22.28 -1.80 8.06
CA ALA A 201 20.99 -1.29 8.53
C ALA A 201 21.20 -0.33 9.71
N LYS A 202 20.49 0.80 9.66
CA LYS A 202 20.44 1.74 10.77
C LYS A 202 19.23 1.43 11.66
N ILE A 203 19.48 0.88 12.83
CA ILE A 203 18.44 0.64 13.83
C ILE A 203 18.08 1.96 14.49
N LEU A 204 16.82 2.31 14.50
CA LEU A 204 16.29 3.54 15.11
C LEU A 204 15.57 3.27 16.43
N MET A 205 14.98 2.08 16.56
CA MET A 205 14.13 1.69 17.70
C MET A 205 14.18 0.18 17.89
N ARG A 206 14.09 -0.25 19.13
CA ARG A 206 13.96 -1.65 19.57
C ARG A 206 12.75 -1.82 20.48
#